data_405d7eece9f8345f34989ae220969b48
#
_entry.id   405d7eece9f8345f34989ae220969b48
#
_cell.length_a   1.000
_cell.length_b   1.000
_cell.length_c   1.000
_cell.angle_alpha   90.00
_cell.angle_beta   90.00
_cell.angle_gamma   90.00
#
_symmetry.space_group_name_H-M   'P 1'
#
loop_
_entity.id
_entity.type
_entity.pdbx_description
1 polymer ?
#
loop_
_entity_poly.entity_id
_entity_poly.type
_entity_poly.pdbx_seq_one_letter_code
_entity_poly.pdbx_strand_id
1 'polypeptide(L)'
;MESIALKTADAIASALLTRIQAGEFSGGRLPAERALSEAFSTTRITLREALGKLEAQGMIYRELRRGWFIAPPRLIYNPLYHSHFHAMATQQGRQATTEVIAAEQVAAHESVATALRLAPGSAVYCIRRLRRIDGRAVLYVEHYLNPRFFPGLLDEDLTRSLTDLYDQRYGIRYGGARFTIMPGPLPEVAAPTLNVAPGSPGLLITRINRNQQKEVIDCDCEYWRYDALCVDVEA
;
A
#
# COMPACT_ATOMS: atom_id res chain seq x y z
N MET A 1 -44.40 -14.02 -1.42
CA MET A 1 -44.45 -12.70 -2.05
C MET A 1 -43.36 -11.83 -1.47
N GLU A 2 -42.08 -12.20 -1.71
CA GLU A 2 -40.91 -11.49 -1.12
C GLU A 2 -39.72 -11.45 -2.08
N SER A 3 -39.92 -11.08 -3.35
CA SER A 3 -38.83 -11.08 -4.34
C SER A 3 -38.68 -9.76 -5.11
N ILE A 4 -39.24 -8.65 -4.63
CA ILE A 4 -39.25 -7.40 -5.41
C ILE A 4 -38.22 -6.34 -4.89
N ALA A 5 -37.70 -6.47 -3.68
CA ALA A 5 -36.91 -5.43 -3.03
C ALA A 5 -35.43 -5.43 -3.36
N LEU A 6 -34.84 -6.45 -3.99
CA LEU A 6 -33.38 -6.58 -4.21
C LEU A 6 -32.92 -6.22 -5.63
N LYS A 7 -33.66 -5.42 -6.37
CA LYS A 7 -33.30 -5.03 -7.77
C LYS A 7 -32.36 -3.83 -7.87
N THR A 8 -32.12 -3.08 -6.80
CA THR A 8 -31.26 -1.91 -6.82
C THR A 8 -29.86 -2.25 -6.31
N ALA A 9 -28.87 -1.57 -6.83
CA ALA A 9 -27.48 -1.74 -6.37
C ALA A 9 -27.32 -1.48 -4.87
N ASP A 10 -28.08 -0.52 -4.30
CA ASP A 10 -28.04 -0.20 -2.86
C ASP A 10 -28.60 -1.34 -2.00
N ALA A 11 -29.72 -1.91 -2.40
CA ALA A 11 -30.31 -3.03 -1.69
C ALA A 11 -29.40 -4.27 -1.71
N ILE A 12 -28.77 -4.54 -2.85
CA ILE A 12 -27.80 -5.64 -3.00
C ILE A 12 -26.58 -5.38 -2.13
N ALA A 13 -26.02 -4.15 -2.16
CA ALA A 13 -24.87 -3.78 -1.33
C ALA A 13 -25.18 -3.96 0.17
N SER A 14 -26.35 -3.48 0.64
CA SER A 14 -26.78 -3.63 2.04
C SER A 14 -26.95 -5.09 2.43
N ALA A 15 -27.62 -5.91 1.60
CA ALA A 15 -27.79 -7.33 1.85
C ALA A 15 -26.45 -8.09 1.87
N LEU A 16 -25.55 -7.78 0.96
CA LEU A 16 -24.21 -8.39 0.91
C LEU A 16 -23.39 -7.99 2.14
N LEU A 17 -23.47 -6.72 2.58
CA LEU A 17 -22.80 -6.26 3.78
C LEU A 17 -23.29 -7.00 5.03
N THR A 18 -24.61 -7.19 5.17
CA THR A 18 -25.20 -7.99 6.27
C THR A 18 -24.63 -9.41 6.29
N ARG A 19 -24.53 -10.07 5.13
CA ARG A 19 -23.96 -11.42 5.01
C ARG A 19 -22.47 -11.47 5.35
N ILE A 20 -21.70 -10.43 4.96
CA ILE A 20 -20.29 -10.27 5.34
C ILE A 20 -20.17 -10.16 6.87
N GLN A 21 -20.99 -9.30 7.50
CA GLN A 21 -20.98 -9.09 8.94
C GLN A 21 -21.45 -10.33 9.72
N ALA A 22 -22.34 -11.12 9.15
CA ALA A 22 -22.76 -12.41 9.70
C ALA A 22 -21.70 -13.53 9.57
N GLY A 23 -20.55 -13.26 8.91
CA GLY A 23 -19.46 -14.23 8.76
C GLY A 23 -19.75 -15.35 7.75
N GLU A 24 -20.71 -15.17 6.83
CA GLU A 24 -21.07 -16.21 5.85
C GLU A 24 -19.94 -16.61 4.90
N PHE A 25 -18.95 -15.74 4.72
CA PHE A 25 -17.87 -15.97 3.77
C PHE A 25 -16.58 -16.39 4.50
N SER A 26 -16.53 -17.66 4.91
CA SER A 26 -15.34 -18.26 5.50
C SER A 26 -14.14 -18.17 4.55
N GLY A 27 -12.99 -17.73 5.05
CA GLY A 27 -11.78 -17.51 4.24
C GLY A 27 -11.68 -16.15 3.56
N GLY A 28 -12.60 -15.21 3.85
CA GLY A 28 -12.50 -13.81 3.43
C GLY A 28 -12.69 -13.55 1.94
N ARG A 29 -13.11 -14.55 1.15
CA ARG A 29 -13.37 -14.43 -0.29
C ARG A 29 -14.85 -14.50 -0.60
N LEU A 30 -15.32 -13.54 -1.43
CA LEU A 30 -16.71 -13.59 -1.92
C LEU A 30 -16.86 -14.62 -3.04
N PRO A 31 -18.04 -15.17 -3.24
CA PRO A 31 -18.38 -15.99 -4.41
C PRO A 31 -18.11 -15.25 -5.72
N ALA A 32 -17.95 -15.99 -6.81
CA ALA A 32 -17.77 -15.40 -8.14
C ALA A 32 -18.96 -14.51 -8.52
N GLU A 33 -18.70 -13.43 -9.28
CA GLU A 33 -19.74 -12.47 -9.71
C GLU A 33 -20.97 -13.17 -10.35
N ARG A 34 -20.74 -14.28 -11.09
CA ARG A 34 -21.83 -15.06 -11.67
C ARG A 34 -22.73 -15.65 -10.59
N ALA A 35 -22.15 -16.31 -9.60
CA ALA A 35 -22.92 -16.93 -8.51
C ALA A 35 -23.65 -15.87 -7.66
N LEU A 36 -23.03 -14.72 -7.41
CA LEU A 36 -23.69 -13.61 -6.73
C LEU A 36 -24.84 -13.03 -7.56
N SER A 37 -24.68 -12.87 -8.90
CA SER A 37 -25.76 -12.42 -9.78
C SER A 37 -26.96 -13.36 -9.75
N GLU A 38 -26.72 -14.67 -9.76
CA GLU A 38 -27.74 -15.70 -9.66
C GLU A 38 -28.44 -15.66 -8.30
N ALA A 39 -27.67 -15.59 -7.19
CA ALA A 39 -28.18 -15.55 -5.83
C ALA A 39 -29.07 -14.32 -5.53
N PHE A 40 -28.71 -13.16 -6.11
CA PHE A 40 -29.50 -11.93 -5.97
C PHE A 40 -30.52 -11.72 -7.09
N SER A 41 -30.66 -12.66 -8.02
CA SER A 41 -31.54 -12.55 -9.19
C SER A 41 -31.41 -11.22 -9.92
N THR A 42 -30.14 -10.79 -10.16
CA THR A 42 -29.81 -9.46 -10.71
C THR A 42 -28.88 -9.56 -11.93
N THR A 43 -28.73 -8.45 -12.65
CA THR A 43 -27.79 -8.35 -13.76
C THR A 43 -26.35 -8.20 -13.24
N ARG A 44 -25.37 -8.59 -14.05
CA ARG A 44 -23.95 -8.36 -13.73
C ARG A 44 -23.61 -6.88 -13.57
N ILE A 45 -24.29 -6.01 -14.32
CA ILE A 45 -24.07 -4.56 -14.26
C ILE A 45 -24.50 -4.05 -12.88
N THR A 46 -25.71 -4.36 -12.45
CA THR A 46 -26.25 -3.94 -11.13
C THR A 46 -25.43 -4.54 -9.98
N LEU A 47 -25.00 -5.81 -10.10
CA LEU A 47 -24.12 -6.42 -9.10
C LEU A 47 -22.78 -5.68 -9.01
N ARG A 48 -22.14 -5.36 -10.13
CA ARG A 48 -20.86 -4.63 -10.14
C ARG A 48 -20.98 -3.23 -9.55
N GLU A 49 -22.11 -2.57 -9.77
CA GLU A 49 -22.39 -1.29 -9.11
C GLU A 49 -22.48 -1.47 -7.59
N ALA A 50 -23.18 -2.50 -7.11
CA ALA A 50 -23.28 -2.82 -5.68
C ALA A 50 -21.91 -3.14 -5.08
N LEU A 51 -21.11 -3.97 -5.75
CA LEU A 51 -19.75 -4.32 -5.33
C LEU A 51 -18.84 -3.07 -5.32
N GLY A 52 -18.93 -2.20 -6.33
CA GLY A 52 -18.19 -0.94 -6.37
C GLY A 52 -18.53 -0.01 -5.20
N LYS A 53 -19.80 0.02 -4.74
CA LYS A 53 -20.18 0.79 -3.54
C LYS A 53 -19.52 0.25 -2.28
N LEU A 54 -19.50 -1.07 -2.10
CA LEU A 54 -18.81 -1.71 -0.96
C LEU A 54 -17.29 -1.56 -1.03
N GLU A 55 -16.73 -1.60 -2.23
CA GLU A 55 -15.30 -1.34 -2.44
C GLU A 55 -14.94 0.10 -2.09
N ALA A 56 -15.72 1.08 -2.53
CA ALA A 56 -15.51 2.49 -2.20
C ALA A 56 -15.59 2.75 -0.68
N GLN A 57 -16.41 2.00 0.03
CA GLN A 57 -16.50 2.03 1.50
C GLN A 57 -15.33 1.29 2.19
N GLY A 58 -14.50 0.56 1.43
CA GLY A 58 -13.41 -0.24 1.98
C GLY A 58 -13.87 -1.51 2.70
N MET A 59 -15.11 -1.98 2.47
CA MET A 59 -15.64 -3.21 3.05
C MET A 59 -15.16 -4.46 2.33
N ILE A 60 -14.91 -4.33 1.02
CA ILE A 60 -14.35 -5.37 0.17
C ILE A 60 -13.27 -4.77 -0.72
N TYR A 61 -12.44 -5.63 -1.30
CA TYR A 61 -11.45 -5.22 -2.31
C TYR A 61 -11.37 -6.24 -3.43
N ARG A 62 -10.90 -5.79 -4.58
CA ARG A 62 -10.70 -6.63 -5.74
C ARG A 62 -9.22 -6.96 -5.93
N GLU A 63 -8.92 -8.21 -6.24
CA GLU A 63 -7.64 -8.61 -6.82
C GLU A 63 -7.81 -9.02 -8.27
N LEU A 64 -6.90 -8.55 -9.11
CA LEU A 64 -6.95 -8.83 -10.54
C LEU A 64 -6.92 -10.35 -10.81
N ARG A 65 -7.89 -10.86 -11.57
CA ARG A 65 -8.09 -12.28 -11.92
C ARG A 65 -8.38 -13.21 -10.74
N ARG A 66 -8.43 -12.72 -9.50
CA ARG A 66 -8.70 -13.53 -8.30
C ARG A 66 -10.09 -13.29 -7.72
N GLY A 67 -10.73 -12.19 -8.07
CA GLY A 67 -12.09 -11.84 -7.64
C GLY A 67 -12.14 -10.89 -6.46
N TRP A 68 -13.19 -11.00 -5.67
CA TRP A 68 -13.52 -10.10 -4.56
C TRP A 68 -13.22 -10.72 -3.21
N PHE A 69 -12.70 -9.93 -2.30
CA PHE A 69 -12.31 -10.32 -0.95
C PHE A 69 -12.88 -9.34 0.07
N ILE A 70 -13.14 -9.81 1.27
CA ILE A 70 -13.48 -8.96 2.41
C ILE A 70 -12.25 -8.19 2.82
N ALA A 71 -12.37 -6.88 2.96
CA ALA A 71 -11.27 -6.03 3.34
C ALA A 71 -10.96 -6.20 4.84
N PRO A 72 -9.70 -6.50 5.20
CA PRO A 72 -9.30 -6.44 6.60
C PRO A 72 -9.27 -4.98 7.07
N PRO A 73 -9.26 -4.70 8.38
CA PRO A 73 -9.05 -3.34 8.90
C PRO A 73 -7.81 -2.70 8.29
N ARG A 74 -7.90 -1.42 7.97
CA ARG A 74 -6.76 -0.65 7.47
C ARG A 74 -5.68 -0.56 8.53
N LEU A 75 -4.41 -0.56 8.12
CA LEU A 75 -3.33 -0.19 9.02
C LEU A 75 -3.46 1.28 9.38
N ILE A 76 -3.35 1.59 10.66
CA ILE A 76 -3.25 2.97 11.15
C ILE A 76 -1.80 3.40 11.05
N TYR A 77 -1.56 4.51 10.36
CA TYR A 77 -0.25 5.08 10.16
C TYR A 77 -0.20 6.51 10.72
N ASN A 78 0.64 6.70 11.72
CA ASN A 78 0.96 8.03 12.21
C ASN A 78 2.39 8.39 11.76
N PRO A 79 2.56 9.35 10.82
CA PRO A 79 3.87 9.75 10.32
C PRO A 79 4.76 10.45 11.36
N LEU A 80 4.21 10.89 12.50
CA LEU A 80 4.98 11.47 13.59
C LEU A 80 5.75 10.43 14.40
N TYR A 81 5.31 9.17 14.38
CA TYR A 81 6.04 8.08 15.02
C TYR A 81 7.08 7.49 14.05
N HIS A 82 8.31 7.39 14.52
CA HIS A 82 9.42 6.81 13.75
C HIS A 82 9.39 5.27 13.72
N SER A 83 8.21 4.66 13.61
CA SER A 83 8.09 3.22 13.49
C SER A 83 8.29 2.79 12.03
N HIS A 84 9.10 1.74 11.83
CA HIS A 84 9.21 1.11 10.53
C HIS A 84 8.02 0.17 10.26
N PHE A 85 7.81 -0.19 9.00
CA PHE A 85 6.66 -0.95 8.51
C PHE A 85 6.35 -2.22 9.33
N HIS A 86 7.37 -3.04 9.65
CA HIS A 86 7.16 -4.26 10.43
C HIS A 86 6.69 -3.96 11.86
N ALA A 87 7.32 -2.98 12.53
CA ALA A 87 6.91 -2.60 13.88
C ALA A 87 5.48 -2.05 13.91
N MET A 88 5.12 -1.20 12.94
CA MET A 88 3.76 -0.67 12.78
C MET A 88 2.73 -1.79 12.63
N ALA A 89 3.01 -2.79 11.81
CA ALA A 89 2.11 -3.93 11.61
C ALA A 89 2.01 -4.80 12.87
N THR A 90 3.15 -5.13 13.49
CA THR A 90 3.20 -5.96 14.70
C THR A 90 2.46 -5.31 15.88
N GLN A 91 2.59 -4.00 16.08
CA GLN A 91 1.85 -3.25 17.10
C GLN A 91 0.33 -3.34 16.93
N GLN A 92 -0.14 -3.56 15.70
CA GLN A 92 -1.55 -3.74 15.37
C GLN A 92 -1.96 -5.22 15.23
N GLY A 93 -1.12 -6.15 15.72
CA GLY A 93 -1.40 -7.59 15.69
C GLY A 93 -1.37 -8.21 14.29
N ARG A 94 -0.68 -7.58 13.33
CA ARG A 94 -0.64 -8.01 11.94
C ARG A 94 0.75 -8.52 11.56
N GLN A 95 0.81 -9.43 10.60
CA GLN A 95 2.05 -9.98 10.07
C GLN A 95 2.51 -9.23 8.83
N ALA A 96 3.71 -8.66 8.88
CA ALA A 96 4.31 -7.96 7.75
C ALA A 96 5.41 -8.81 7.09
N THR A 97 5.47 -8.75 5.76
CA THR A 97 6.60 -9.29 4.99
C THR A 97 7.07 -8.28 3.96
N THR A 98 8.35 -8.35 3.62
CA THR A 98 8.98 -7.49 2.60
C THR A 98 9.71 -8.37 1.59
N GLU A 99 9.48 -8.11 0.33
CA GLU A 99 10.14 -8.73 -0.82
C GLU A 99 10.90 -7.64 -1.58
N VAL A 100 12.16 -7.89 -1.92
CA VAL A 100 12.95 -6.99 -2.76
C VAL A 100 12.67 -7.32 -4.21
N ILE A 101 12.10 -6.38 -4.94
CA ILE A 101 11.79 -6.53 -6.37
C ILE A 101 13.03 -6.21 -7.22
N ALA A 102 13.76 -5.16 -6.85
CA ALA A 102 15.00 -4.75 -7.48
C ALA A 102 15.83 -3.89 -6.53
N ALA A 103 17.14 -3.94 -6.66
CA ALA A 103 18.06 -3.06 -5.96
C ALA A 103 19.24 -2.75 -6.90
N GLU A 104 19.40 -1.49 -7.27
CA GLU A 104 20.37 -1.08 -8.29
C GLU A 104 20.82 0.36 -8.10
N GLN A 105 21.93 0.72 -8.69
CA GLN A 105 22.36 2.11 -8.80
C GLN A 105 21.86 2.69 -10.11
N VAL A 106 21.16 3.82 -10.03
CA VAL A 106 20.56 4.49 -11.19
C VAL A 106 20.93 5.97 -11.24
N ALA A 107 20.75 6.61 -12.39
CA ALA A 107 20.79 8.06 -12.50
C ALA A 107 19.49 8.65 -11.90
N ALA A 108 19.61 9.62 -11.00
CA ALA A 108 18.45 10.29 -10.40
C ALA A 108 17.68 11.08 -11.47
N HIS A 109 16.39 10.79 -11.62
CA HIS A 109 15.51 11.64 -12.40
C HIS A 109 15.25 12.97 -11.66
N GLU A 110 14.78 13.99 -12.35
CA GLU A 110 14.72 15.37 -11.86
C GLU A 110 14.04 15.51 -10.49
N SER A 111 12.90 14.85 -10.28
CA SER A 111 12.16 14.95 -9.01
C SER A 111 12.91 14.30 -7.83
N VAL A 112 13.60 13.18 -8.07
CA VAL A 112 14.45 12.51 -7.05
C VAL A 112 15.69 13.35 -6.76
N ALA A 113 16.36 13.86 -7.79
CA ALA A 113 17.52 14.72 -7.62
C ALA A 113 17.17 15.97 -6.79
N THR A 114 16.04 16.61 -7.10
CA THR A 114 15.51 17.75 -6.35
C THR A 114 15.21 17.36 -4.88
N ALA A 115 14.53 16.23 -4.65
CA ALA A 115 14.20 15.75 -3.32
C ALA A 115 15.45 15.48 -2.48
N LEU A 116 16.47 14.85 -3.07
CA LEU A 116 17.74 14.52 -2.43
C LEU A 116 18.76 15.68 -2.41
N ARG A 117 18.42 16.82 -3.00
CA ARG A 117 19.32 17.99 -3.17
C ARG A 117 20.61 17.64 -3.92
N LEU A 118 20.47 16.83 -4.96
CA LEU A 118 21.55 16.41 -5.85
C LEU A 118 21.41 17.09 -7.22
N ALA A 119 22.47 17.07 -8.01
CA ALA A 119 22.39 17.46 -9.41
C ALA A 119 21.57 16.42 -10.21
N PRO A 120 20.78 16.83 -11.23
CA PRO A 120 20.11 15.89 -12.13
C PRO A 120 21.11 14.87 -12.71
N GLY A 121 20.70 13.60 -12.77
CA GLY A 121 21.55 12.52 -13.27
C GLY A 121 22.60 12.00 -12.27
N SER A 122 22.69 12.56 -11.05
CA SER A 122 23.54 12.01 -9.99
C SER A 122 23.21 10.54 -9.75
N ALA A 123 24.24 9.74 -9.45
CA ALA A 123 24.05 8.35 -9.06
C ALA A 123 23.32 8.26 -7.71
N VAL A 124 22.27 7.45 -7.65
CA VAL A 124 21.54 7.12 -6.44
C VAL A 124 21.28 5.62 -6.38
N TYR A 125 21.15 5.05 -5.18
CA TYR A 125 20.58 3.70 -5.05
C TYR A 125 19.08 3.79 -5.18
N CYS A 126 18.50 2.86 -5.94
CA CYS A 126 17.06 2.65 -6.06
C CYS A 126 16.74 1.23 -5.58
N ILE A 127 16.00 1.11 -4.47
CA ILE A 127 15.56 -0.16 -3.91
C ILE A 127 14.05 -0.22 -4.02
N ARG A 128 13.54 -1.17 -4.83
CA ARG A 128 12.11 -1.38 -5.03
C ARG A 128 11.66 -2.56 -4.19
N ARG A 129 10.66 -2.34 -3.36
CA ARG A 129 10.16 -3.38 -2.45
C ARG A 129 8.65 -3.50 -2.51
N LEU A 130 8.18 -4.75 -2.46
CA LEU A 130 6.79 -5.08 -2.21
C LEU A 130 6.60 -5.43 -0.73
N ARG A 131 5.61 -4.82 -0.11
CA ARG A 131 5.25 -5.08 1.29
C ARG A 131 3.86 -5.68 1.37
N ARG A 132 3.74 -6.72 2.20
CA ARG A 132 2.50 -7.45 2.42
C ARG A 132 2.11 -7.39 3.88
N ILE A 133 0.80 -7.40 4.12
CA ILE A 133 0.21 -7.58 5.44
C ILE A 133 -0.70 -8.81 5.36
N ASP A 134 -0.45 -9.79 6.24
CA ASP A 134 -1.15 -11.08 6.28
C ASP A 134 -1.23 -11.73 4.88
N GLY A 135 -0.11 -11.69 4.15
CA GLY A 135 0.02 -12.22 2.79
C GLY A 135 -0.55 -11.35 1.68
N ARG A 136 -1.32 -10.30 1.98
CA ARG A 136 -1.88 -9.36 1.00
C ARG A 136 -0.86 -8.29 0.62
N ALA A 137 -0.64 -8.10 -0.68
CA ALA A 137 0.15 -6.98 -1.20
C ALA A 137 -0.57 -5.65 -0.92
N VAL A 138 0.07 -4.75 -0.17
CA VAL A 138 -0.54 -3.49 0.28
C VAL A 138 0.24 -2.25 -0.12
N LEU A 139 1.56 -2.36 -0.29
CA LEU A 139 2.46 -1.25 -0.57
C LEU A 139 3.55 -1.68 -1.54
N TYR A 140 3.72 -0.94 -2.63
CA TYR A 140 4.92 -0.91 -3.43
C TYR A 140 5.69 0.36 -3.10
N VAL A 141 6.99 0.25 -2.85
CA VAL A 141 7.81 1.41 -2.48
C VAL A 141 9.13 1.43 -3.22
N GLU A 142 9.51 2.62 -3.68
CA GLU A 142 10.82 2.93 -4.24
C GLU A 142 11.58 3.80 -3.25
N HIS A 143 12.68 3.26 -2.73
CA HIS A 143 13.61 3.98 -1.87
C HIS A 143 14.76 4.51 -2.72
N TYR A 144 14.90 5.83 -2.78
CA TYR A 144 16.02 6.49 -3.45
C TYR A 144 16.98 7.03 -2.40
N LEU A 145 18.21 6.54 -2.38
CA LEU A 145 19.20 6.88 -1.37
C LEU A 145 20.42 7.54 -1.98
N ASN A 146 20.97 8.51 -1.27
CA ASN A 146 22.25 9.08 -1.62
C ASN A 146 23.39 8.12 -1.22
N PRO A 147 24.15 7.54 -2.17
CA PRO A 147 25.17 6.53 -1.89
C PRO A 147 26.29 7.03 -0.96
N ARG A 148 26.50 8.34 -0.89
CA ARG A 148 27.49 8.96 0.02
C ARG A 148 27.29 8.51 1.48
N PHE A 149 26.06 8.32 1.91
CA PHE A 149 25.73 7.94 3.29
C PHE A 149 25.72 6.42 3.51
N PHE A 150 25.63 5.63 2.46
CA PHE A 150 25.34 4.20 2.54
C PHE A 150 26.28 3.36 1.67
N PRO A 151 27.63 3.47 1.84
CA PRO A 151 28.56 2.71 1.01
C PRO A 151 28.34 1.19 1.18
N GLY A 152 28.21 0.47 0.05
CA GLY A 152 28.00 -0.98 0.03
C GLY A 152 26.61 -1.44 0.48
N LEU A 153 25.60 -0.57 0.53
CA LEU A 153 24.26 -0.90 0.96
C LEU A 153 23.60 -1.99 0.11
N LEU A 154 23.89 -2.01 -1.20
CA LEU A 154 23.28 -2.99 -2.10
C LEU A 154 23.75 -4.43 -1.88
N ASP A 155 24.82 -4.64 -1.11
CA ASP A 155 25.36 -5.95 -0.74
C ASP A 155 24.71 -6.51 0.53
N GLU A 156 23.84 -5.71 1.19
CA GLU A 156 23.17 -6.08 2.44
C GLU A 156 21.84 -6.80 2.21
N ASP A 157 21.30 -7.43 3.27
CA ASP A 157 19.96 -8.00 3.26
C ASP A 157 18.89 -6.88 3.29
N LEU A 158 18.43 -6.49 2.11
CA LEU A 158 17.43 -5.43 1.94
C LEU A 158 15.98 -5.87 2.18
N THR A 159 15.74 -7.11 2.62
CA THR A 159 14.40 -7.56 3.07
C THR A 159 14.09 -7.07 4.47
N ARG A 160 15.12 -6.74 5.25
CA ARG A 160 15.05 -6.23 6.62
C ARG A 160 14.57 -4.77 6.67
N SER A 161 14.37 -4.27 7.88
CA SER A 161 14.16 -2.85 8.12
C SER A 161 15.39 -2.03 7.68
N LEU A 162 15.21 -1.15 6.68
CA LEU A 162 16.30 -0.24 6.28
C LEU A 162 16.64 0.74 7.40
N THR A 163 15.67 1.17 8.20
CA THR A 163 15.88 2.04 9.35
C THR A 163 16.85 1.43 10.36
N ASP A 164 16.62 0.14 10.67
CA ASP A 164 17.52 -0.57 11.60
C ASP A 164 18.90 -0.82 10.99
N LEU A 165 18.94 -1.12 9.69
CA LEU A 165 20.19 -1.29 8.95
C LEU A 165 21.01 0.02 8.93
N TYR A 166 20.34 1.17 8.75
CA TYR A 166 21.02 2.48 8.77
C TYR A 166 21.65 2.77 10.13
N ASP A 167 20.95 2.50 11.24
CA ASP A 167 21.49 2.71 12.58
C ASP A 167 22.63 1.73 12.88
N GLN A 168 22.42 0.43 12.63
CA GLN A 168 23.37 -0.62 12.99
C GLN A 168 24.68 -0.57 12.20
N ARG A 169 24.61 -0.30 10.90
CA ARG A 169 25.78 -0.37 10.02
C ARG A 169 26.45 0.99 9.79
N TYR A 170 25.66 2.06 9.70
CA TYR A 170 26.14 3.38 9.31
C TYR A 170 26.05 4.42 10.44
N GLY A 171 25.47 4.06 11.59
CA GLY A 171 25.24 5.01 12.69
C GLY A 171 24.30 6.15 12.32
N ILE A 172 23.44 5.94 11.33
CA ILE A 172 22.52 6.95 10.80
C ILE A 172 21.13 6.71 11.39
N ARG A 173 20.63 7.72 12.10
CA ARG A 173 19.28 7.77 12.65
C ARG A 173 18.48 8.90 12.03
N TYR A 174 17.19 8.69 11.85
CA TYR A 174 16.32 9.75 11.35
C TYR A 174 16.22 10.90 12.35
N GLY A 175 16.56 12.08 11.87
CA GLY A 175 16.49 13.33 12.64
C GLY A 175 15.33 14.23 12.21
N GLY A 176 14.45 13.75 11.34
CA GLY A 176 13.26 14.41 10.84
C GLY A 176 12.89 13.92 9.44
N ALA A 177 11.64 14.11 9.07
CA ALA A 177 11.14 13.79 7.75
C ALA A 177 10.13 14.84 7.26
N ARG A 178 10.02 14.95 5.94
CA ARG A 178 8.92 15.67 5.28
C ARG A 178 8.04 14.66 4.58
N PHE A 179 6.75 14.72 4.85
CA PHE A 179 5.75 13.90 4.19
C PHE A 179 4.92 14.74 3.22
N THR A 180 4.64 14.17 2.06
CA THR A 180 3.61 14.65 1.14
C THR A 180 2.68 13.49 0.88
N ILE A 181 1.42 13.61 1.26
CA ILE A 181 0.42 12.52 1.20
C ILE A 181 -0.69 12.98 0.28
N MET A 182 -0.95 12.25 -0.80
CA MET A 182 -1.96 12.61 -1.80
C MET A 182 -2.70 11.36 -2.29
N PRO A 183 -4.02 11.42 -2.51
CA PRO A 183 -4.70 10.42 -3.31
C PRO A 183 -4.27 10.56 -4.77
N GLY A 184 -4.17 9.45 -5.49
CA GLY A 184 -3.84 9.45 -6.90
C GLY A 184 -3.91 8.07 -7.54
N PRO A 185 -3.78 7.96 -8.85
CA PRO A 185 -3.73 6.68 -9.54
C PRO A 185 -2.41 5.96 -9.22
N LEU A 186 -2.49 4.66 -8.96
CA LEU A 186 -1.31 3.82 -8.85
C LEU A 186 -0.58 3.76 -10.20
N PRO A 187 0.74 3.97 -10.24
CA PRO A 187 1.51 3.92 -11.48
C PRO A 187 1.57 2.51 -12.06
N GLU A 188 1.83 2.42 -13.36
CA GLU A 188 1.89 1.14 -14.09
C GLU A 188 2.89 0.16 -13.49
N VAL A 189 3.99 0.64 -12.92
CA VAL A 189 5.01 -0.20 -12.28
C VAL A 189 4.51 -0.83 -10.98
N ALA A 190 3.67 -0.13 -10.22
CA ALA A 190 3.18 -0.58 -8.91
C ALA A 190 1.92 -1.45 -9.02
N ALA A 191 1.02 -1.13 -9.95
CA ALA A 191 -0.30 -1.76 -10.02
C ALA A 191 -0.28 -3.28 -10.19
N PRO A 192 0.51 -3.87 -11.12
CA PRO A 192 0.60 -5.32 -11.26
C PRO A 192 1.14 -6.00 -10.00
N THR A 193 2.15 -5.40 -9.36
CA THR A 193 2.79 -5.91 -8.14
C THR A 193 1.81 -5.91 -6.97
N LEU A 194 0.90 -4.94 -6.94
CA LEU A 194 -0.18 -4.83 -5.94
C LEU A 194 -1.43 -5.65 -6.31
N ASN A 195 -1.42 -6.41 -7.41
CA ASN A 195 -2.55 -7.17 -7.93
C ASN A 195 -3.81 -6.33 -8.22
N VAL A 196 -3.63 -5.11 -8.69
CA VAL A 196 -4.71 -4.19 -9.10
C VAL A 196 -4.56 -3.76 -10.56
N ALA A 197 -5.63 -3.21 -11.13
CA ALA A 197 -5.55 -2.66 -12.48
C ALA A 197 -4.69 -1.37 -12.49
N PRO A 198 -3.96 -1.08 -13.58
CA PRO A 198 -3.33 0.22 -13.77
C PRO A 198 -4.35 1.37 -13.61
N GLY A 199 -3.93 2.44 -12.95
CA GLY A 199 -4.81 3.57 -12.67
C GLY A 199 -5.79 3.36 -11.51
N SER A 200 -5.76 2.20 -10.83
CA SER A 200 -6.52 2.01 -9.58
C SER A 200 -6.17 3.11 -8.57
N PRO A 201 -7.14 3.57 -7.76
CA PRO A 201 -6.87 4.58 -6.75
C PRO A 201 -5.86 4.07 -5.71
N GLY A 202 -4.99 4.96 -5.28
CA GLY A 202 -4.00 4.71 -4.24
C GLY A 202 -3.80 5.92 -3.33
N LEU A 203 -3.09 5.71 -2.24
CA LEU A 203 -2.54 6.76 -1.41
C LEU A 203 -1.03 6.84 -1.69
N LEU A 204 -0.61 7.96 -2.27
CA LEU A 204 0.78 8.21 -2.66
C LEU A 204 1.44 9.02 -1.55
N ILE A 205 2.51 8.47 -0.97
CA ILE A 205 3.26 9.14 0.10
C ILE A 205 4.69 9.33 -0.37
N THR A 206 5.11 10.58 -0.49
CA THR A 206 6.54 10.91 -0.66
C THR A 206 7.10 11.30 0.68
N ARG A 207 8.15 10.60 1.11
CA ARG A 207 8.83 10.85 2.37
C ARG A 207 10.30 11.21 2.10
N ILE A 208 10.71 12.41 2.51
CA ILE A 208 12.10 12.88 2.42
C ILE A 208 12.69 12.86 3.81
N ASN A 209 13.63 11.96 4.06
CA ASN A 209 14.22 11.72 5.37
C ASN A 209 15.54 12.48 5.54
N ARG A 210 15.78 12.88 6.78
CA ARG A 210 17.01 13.54 7.21
C ARG A 210 17.67 12.75 8.32
N ASN A 211 18.99 12.73 8.33
CA ASN A 211 19.76 12.16 9.42
C ASN A 211 19.75 13.08 10.67
N GLN A 212 20.46 12.67 11.72
CA GLN A 212 20.61 13.42 12.96
C GLN A 212 21.32 14.76 12.78
N GLN A 213 22.08 14.96 11.70
CA GLN A 213 22.71 16.22 11.29
C GLN A 213 21.81 17.07 10.39
N LYS A 214 20.56 16.68 10.16
CA LYS A 214 19.59 17.35 9.27
C LYS A 214 19.93 17.30 7.78
N GLU A 215 20.89 16.50 7.38
CA GLU A 215 21.18 16.24 5.97
C GLU A 215 20.12 15.32 5.37
N VAL A 216 19.72 15.58 4.12
CA VAL A 216 18.81 14.71 3.37
C VAL A 216 19.56 13.45 2.94
N ILE A 217 19.08 12.30 3.35
CA ILE A 217 19.74 11.01 3.10
C ILE A 217 19.01 10.12 2.12
N ASP A 218 17.68 10.12 2.16
CA ASP A 218 16.84 9.33 1.27
C ASP A 218 15.50 10.00 0.95
N CYS A 219 14.86 9.50 -0.11
CA CYS A 219 13.52 9.86 -0.53
C CYS A 219 12.76 8.57 -0.86
N ASP A 220 11.68 8.31 -0.13
CA ASP A 220 10.80 7.18 -0.38
C ASP A 220 9.57 7.63 -1.17
N CYS A 221 9.26 6.90 -2.24
CA CYS A 221 8.02 7.02 -2.99
C CYS A 221 7.16 5.79 -2.69
N GLU A 222 6.15 5.97 -1.86
CA GLU A 222 5.29 4.90 -1.38
C GLU A 222 3.95 4.93 -2.15
N TYR A 223 3.55 3.78 -2.69
CA TYR A 223 2.32 3.59 -3.46
C TYR A 223 1.46 2.58 -2.73
N TRP A 224 0.60 3.09 -1.86
CA TRP A 224 -0.30 2.28 -1.04
C TRP A 224 -1.61 2.01 -1.77
N ARG A 225 -2.13 0.81 -1.60
CA ARG A 225 -3.55 0.59 -1.92
C ARG A 225 -4.40 1.47 -1.01
N TYR A 226 -5.37 2.19 -1.58
CA TYR A 226 -6.23 3.12 -0.84
C TYR A 226 -7.04 2.45 0.29
N ASP A 227 -7.29 1.13 0.14
CA ASP A 227 -8.07 0.31 1.06
C ASP A 227 -7.21 -0.38 2.14
N ALA A 228 -5.91 -0.10 2.19
CA ALA A 228 -4.96 -0.76 3.09
C ALA A 228 -4.43 0.14 4.22
N LEU A 229 -4.48 1.46 4.05
CA LEU A 229 -3.90 2.42 4.99
C LEU A 229 -4.92 3.48 5.40
N CYS A 230 -4.85 3.89 6.66
CA CYS A 230 -5.48 5.08 7.21
C CYS A 230 -4.39 5.93 7.86
N VAL A 231 -4.28 7.19 7.46
CA VAL A 231 -3.39 8.14 8.13
C VAL A 231 -4.18 8.77 9.26
N ASP A 232 -3.71 8.57 10.49
CA ASP A 232 -4.31 9.08 11.72
C ASP A 232 -3.23 9.76 12.54
N VAL A 233 -3.39 11.05 12.79
CA VAL A 233 -2.38 11.90 13.42
C VAL A 233 -3.01 12.66 14.57
N GLU A 234 -2.52 12.37 15.77
CA GLU A 234 -2.78 13.16 16.96
C GLU A 234 -1.51 13.98 17.29
N ALA A 235 -1.65 15.31 17.37
CA ALA A 235 -0.55 16.26 17.54
C ALA A 235 -0.68 17.05 18.86
#